data_a0feb8ef670eb2f026bb1bab3590a4ad
#
_entry.id   a0feb8ef670eb2f026bb1bab3590a4ad
#
_cell.length_a   1.000
_cell.length_b   1.000
_cell.length_c   1.000
_cell.angle_alpha   90.00
_cell.angle_beta   90.00
_cell.angle_gamma   90.00
#
_symmetry.space_group_name_H-M   'P 1'
#
loop_
_entity.id
_entity.type
_entity.pdbx_description
1 polymer ?
#
loop_
_entity_poly.entity_id
_entity_poly.type
_entity_poly.pdbx_seq_one_letter_code
_entity_poly.pdbx_strand_id
1 'polypeptide(L)'
;MLTHEDEFSIAAMSRVLRVTRPGYHAWLQRDPSARALADAALRVKIRAIHRKSHRSYGSRQVRTHLRRKQHCIVGRHRVRRLMAAEGLVTKRTPRRFRVTTDSRHTKVIHENVLARDFAVGTLNRAWAGDITYLWTKEGWLYLAVVMDLGSRRVIGWSFRETLATELVTSALDMAVGTRTVSPGLICHSDRGSQYGSDDVQAMIARYQMRGSMSRKGNCWDNAVVESFFSMLKTDLVADWRWKTRAEAISAVVEWIEGWYNRERMHSTLDDLSPVEFEALVTSEAESQIAQTQ
;
A
#
# COMPACT_ATOMS: atom_id res chain seq x y z
N MET A 1 17.35 -38.76 -11.84
CA MET A 1 18.16 -39.40 -12.92
C MET A 1 18.80 -38.31 -13.77
N LEU A 2 18.08 -37.44 -14.41
CA LEU A 2 18.63 -36.40 -15.31
C LEU A 2 19.76 -35.54 -14.67
N THR A 3 19.65 -35.18 -13.40
CA THR A 3 20.65 -34.40 -12.62
C THR A 3 21.92 -35.17 -12.27
N HIS A 4 21.97 -36.49 -12.49
CA HIS A 4 23.05 -37.35 -12.08
C HIS A 4 23.48 -38.31 -13.22
N GLU A 5 23.21 -37.95 -14.48
CA GLU A 5 23.60 -38.76 -15.64
C GLU A 5 25.11 -38.83 -15.84
N ASP A 6 25.83 -37.82 -15.41
CA ASP A 6 27.28 -37.73 -15.45
C ASP A 6 27.96 -38.58 -14.36
N GLU A 7 27.23 -38.90 -13.27
CA GLU A 7 27.76 -39.62 -12.11
C GLU A 7 27.41 -41.11 -12.14
N PHE A 8 26.22 -41.46 -12.62
CA PHE A 8 25.71 -42.86 -12.58
C PHE A 8 25.06 -43.27 -13.90
N SER A 9 25.27 -44.53 -14.29
CA SER A 9 24.61 -45.07 -15.48
C SER A 9 23.08 -45.14 -15.31
N ILE A 10 22.35 -44.86 -16.40
CA ILE A 10 20.88 -44.98 -16.43
C ILE A 10 20.40 -46.35 -15.96
N ALA A 11 21.19 -47.44 -16.25
CA ALA A 11 20.87 -48.78 -15.80
C ALA A 11 20.92 -48.92 -14.28
N ALA A 12 21.95 -48.37 -13.63
CA ALA A 12 22.09 -48.39 -12.16
C ALA A 12 20.99 -47.59 -11.49
N MET A 13 20.76 -46.36 -11.96
CA MET A 13 19.71 -45.48 -11.45
C MET A 13 18.31 -46.10 -11.63
N SER A 14 18.04 -46.71 -12.77
CA SER A 14 16.74 -47.37 -13.05
C SER A 14 16.46 -48.52 -12.08
N ARG A 15 17.49 -49.29 -11.73
CA ARG A 15 17.39 -50.38 -10.77
C ARG A 15 17.08 -49.88 -9.37
N VAL A 16 17.80 -48.85 -8.92
CA VAL A 16 17.64 -48.27 -7.57
C VAL A 16 16.28 -47.61 -7.44
N LEU A 17 15.86 -46.83 -8.43
CA LEU A 17 14.58 -46.09 -8.42
C LEU A 17 13.38 -46.94 -8.84
N ARG A 18 13.60 -48.23 -9.19
CA ARG A 18 12.56 -49.17 -9.64
C ARG A 18 11.71 -48.62 -10.81
N VAL A 19 12.35 -47.97 -11.77
CA VAL A 19 11.75 -47.52 -13.03
C VAL A 19 12.37 -48.25 -14.21
N THR A 20 11.62 -48.43 -15.30
CA THR A 20 12.15 -49.07 -16.50
C THR A 20 12.92 -48.07 -17.35
N ARG A 21 14.01 -48.51 -18.03
CA ARG A 21 14.75 -47.61 -18.97
C ARG A 21 13.86 -47.05 -20.08
N PRO A 22 13.02 -47.85 -20.76
CA PRO A 22 12.07 -47.30 -21.74
C PRO A 22 11.14 -46.28 -21.15
N GLY A 23 10.65 -46.49 -19.91
CA GLY A 23 9.83 -45.53 -19.18
C GLY A 23 10.54 -44.19 -18.92
N TYR A 24 11.82 -44.23 -18.57
CA TYR A 24 12.65 -43.04 -18.40
C TYR A 24 12.84 -42.30 -19.71
N HIS A 25 13.18 -42.96 -20.83
CA HIS A 25 13.32 -42.31 -22.13
C HIS A 25 12.00 -41.75 -22.65
N ALA A 26 10.89 -42.46 -22.48
CA ALA A 26 9.57 -41.96 -22.81
C ALA A 26 9.18 -40.74 -21.98
N TRP A 27 9.60 -40.69 -20.72
CA TRP A 27 9.42 -39.51 -19.86
C TRP A 27 10.24 -38.30 -20.34
N LEU A 28 11.50 -38.52 -20.75
CA LEU A 28 12.36 -37.46 -21.31
C LEU A 28 11.80 -36.84 -22.57
N GLN A 29 11.17 -37.64 -23.43
CA GLN A 29 10.63 -37.23 -24.72
C GLN A 29 9.17 -36.67 -24.60
N ARG A 30 8.56 -36.79 -23.42
CA ARG A 30 7.16 -36.39 -23.24
C ARG A 30 7.02 -34.88 -23.27
N ASP A 31 6.17 -34.40 -24.13
CA ASP A 31 5.76 -33.00 -24.14
C ASP A 31 5.17 -32.58 -22.78
N PRO A 32 5.35 -31.30 -22.41
CA PRO A 32 4.75 -30.77 -21.19
C PRO A 32 3.24 -30.98 -21.19
N SER A 33 2.70 -31.51 -20.08
CA SER A 33 1.26 -31.67 -19.95
C SER A 33 0.51 -30.34 -20.07
N ALA A 34 -0.75 -30.37 -20.48
CA ALA A 34 -1.60 -29.18 -20.54
C ALA A 34 -1.59 -28.40 -19.21
N ARG A 35 -1.51 -29.12 -18.07
CA ARG A 35 -1.38 -28.50 -16.74
C ARG A 35 -0.03 -27.81 -16.57
N ALA A 36 1.07 -28.39 -17.05
CA ALA A 36 2.40 -27.79 -16.97
C ALA A 36 2.47 -26.49 -17.81
N LEU A 37 1.90 -26.51 -19.00
CA LEU A 37 1.80 -25.32 -19.86
C LEU A 37 0.95 -24.22 -19.20
N ALA A 38 -0.20 -24.57 -18.64
CA ALA A 38 -1.05 -23.65 -17.91
C ALA A 38 -0.37 -23.09 -16.64
N ASP A 39 0.45 -23.92 -15.94
CA ASP A 39 1.24 -23.46 -14.80
C ASP A 39 2.36 -22.51 -15.25
N ALA A 40 3.02 -22.76 -16.37
CA ALA A 40 4.05 -21.88 -16.94
C ALA A 40 3.46 -20.49 -17.28
N ALA A 41 2.34 -20.44 -18.00
CA ALA A 41 1.64 -19.19 -18.29
C ALA A 41 1.21 -18.43 -17.01
N LEU A 42 0.72 -19.16 -16.01
CA LEU A 42 0.30 -18.58 -14.74
C LEU A 42 1.49 -18.02 -13.93
N ARG A 43 2.66 -18.68 -13.97
CA ARG A 43 3.90 -18.17 -13.34
C ARG A 43 4.28 -16.80 -13.88
N VAL A 44 4.20 -16.59 -15.20
CA VAL A 44 4.49 -15.28 -15.81
C VAL A 44 3.59 -14.20 -15.22
N LYS A 45 2.27 -14.46 -15.15
CA LYS A 45 1.30 -13.53 -14.56
C LYS A 45 1.59 -13.26 -13.08
N ILE A 46 1.86 -14.30 -12.29
CA ILE A 46 2.16 -14.18 -10.85
C ILE A 46 3.43 -13.35 -10.63
N ARG A 47 4.51 -13.58 -11.40
CA ARG A 47 5.74 -12.78 -11.31
C ARG A 47 5.49 -11.30 -11.63
N ALA A 48 4.72 -11.02 -12.67
CA ALA A 48 4.37 -9.66 -13.05
C ALA A 48 3.58 -8.93 -11.93
N ILE A 49 2.57 -9.58 -11.36
CA ILE A 49 1.78 -9.04 -10.24
C ILE A 49 2.66 -8.81 -9.01
N HIS A 50 3.49 -9.80 -8.63
CA HIS A 50 4.37 -9.71 -7.48
C HIS A 50 5.39 -8.57 -7.62
N ARG A 51 5.96 -8.38 -8.82
CA ARG A 51 6.86 -7.27 -9.12
C ARG A 51 6.14 -5.92 -9.09
N LYS A 52 4.96 -5.81 -9.76
CA LYS A 52 4.14 -4.59 -9.80
C LYS A 52 3.70 -4.16 -8.39
N SER A 53 3.45 -5.10 -7.49
CA SER A 53 3.10 -4.85 -6.10
C SER A 53 4.29 -4.60 -5.18
N HIS A 54 5.45 -4.22 -5.70
CA HIS A 54 6.68 -4.01 -4.93
C HIS A 54 7.04 -5.20 -4.02
N ARG A 55 6.66 -6.42 -4.42
CA ARG A 55 6.82 -7.67 -3.65
C ARG A 55 6.02 -7.70 -2.33
N SER A 56 4.98 -6.88 -2.21
CA SER A 56 4.12 -6.83 -1.01
C SER A 56 2.95 -7.80 -1.06
N TYR A 57 2.51 -8.25 -2.26
CA TYR A 57 1.37 -9.14 -2.39
C TYR A 57 1.74 -10.60 -2.11
N GLY A 58 1.05 -11.19 -1.11
CA GLY A 58 1.05 -12.63 -0.86
C GLY A 58 0.05 -13.38 -1.75
N SER A 59 0.02 -14.71 -1.64
CA SER A 59 -0.83 -15.58 -2.47
C SER A 59 -2.32 -15.25 -2.45
N ARG A 60 -2.85 -14.66 -1.35
CA ARG A 60 -4.25 -14.21 -1.26
C ARG A 60 -4.47 -13.01 -2.20
N GLN A 61 -3.65 -11.97 -2.09
CA GLN A 61 -3.78 -10.75 -2.89
C GLN A 61 -3.47 -11.01 -4.37
N VAL A 62 -2.44 -11.84 -4.67
CA VAL A 62 -2.13 -12.28 -6.04
C VAL A 62 -3.33 -13.00 -6.67
N ARG A 63 -3.98 -13.93 -5.94
CA ARG A 63 -5.20 -14.60 -6.41
C ARG A 63 -6.34 -13.60 -6.66
N THR A 64 -6.55 -12.66 -5.74
CA THR A 64 -7.59 -11.62 -5.90
C THR A 64 -7.32 -10.75 -7.12
N HIS A 65 -6.07 -10.33 -7.33
CA HIS A 65 -5.66 -9.57 -8.50
C HIS A 65 -5.90 -10.34 -9.82
N LEU A 66 -5.49 -11.63 -9.87
CA LEU A 66 -5.74 -12.50 -11.02
C LEU A 66 -7.23 -12.57 -11.36
N ARG A 67 -8.10 -12.73 -10.35
CA ARG A 67 -9.55 -12.81 -10.52
C ARG A 67 -10.14 -11.49 -11.00
N ARG A 68 -9.82 -10.37 -10.33
CA ARG A 68 -10.47 -9.06 -10.57
C ARG A 68 -9.94 -8.35 -11.81
N LYS A 69 -8.61 -8.34 -11.98
CA LYS A 69 -7.94 -7.54 -13.03
C LYS A 69 -7.63 -8.34 -14.30
N GLN A 70 -7.59 -9.65 -14.23
CA GLN A 70 -7.20 -10.51 -15.36
C GLN A 70 -8.24 -11.59 -15.67
N HIS A 71 -9.39 -11.59 -14.99
CA HIS A 71 -10.46 -12.57 -15.16
C HIS A 71 -9.98 -14.03 -15.10
N CYS A 72 -8.88 -14.27 -14.35
CA CYS A 72 -8.25 -15.58 -14.22
C CYS A 72 -8.68 -16.25 -12.90
N ILE A 73 -9.55 -17.25 -13.00
CA ILE A 73 -10.05 -18.01 -11.86
C ILE A 73 -9.04 -19.12 -11.52
N VAL A 74 -8.41 -19.01 -10.35
CA VAL A 74 -7.43 -19.97 -9.86
C VAL A 74 -7.54 -20.18 -8.36
N GLY A 75 -7.30 -21.42 -7.90
CA GLY A 75 -7.31 -21.74 -6.48
C GLY A 75 -6.09 -21.16 -5.74
N ARG A 76 -6.28 -20.72 -4.48
CA ARG A 76 -5.21 -20.13 -3.64
C ARG A 76 -4.01 -21.07 -3.45
N HIS A 77 -4.26 -22.37 -3.28
CA HIS A 77 -3.18 -23.35 -3.11
C HIS A 77 -2.30 -23.48 -4.34
N ARG A 78 -2.90 -23.39 -5.56
CA ARG A 78 -2.15 -23.39 -6.82
C ARG A 78 -1.25 -22.16 -6.91
N VAL A 79 -1.79 -20.96 -6.62
CA VAL A 79 -1.00 -19.71 -6.59
C VAL A 79 0.14 -19.82 -5.57
N ARG A 80 -0.14 -20.26 -4.33
CA ARG A 80 0.87 -20.43 -3.28
C ARG A 80 1.99 -21.38 -3.70
N ARG A 81 1.64 -22.53 -4.30
CA ARG A 81 2.62 -23.52 -4.80
C ARG A 81 3.52 -22.93 -5.88
N LEU A 82 2.93 -22.19 -6.84
CA LEU A 82 3.69 -21.56 -7.91
C LEU A 82 4.58 -20.44 -7.41
N MET A 83 4.10 -19.59 -6.48
CA MET A 83 4.93 -18.58 -5.83
C MET A 83 6.13 -19.20 -5.09
N ALA A 84 5.90 -20.28 -4.35
CA ALA A 84 6.96 -20.99 -3.64
C ALA A 84 7.99 -21.59 -4.60
N ALA A 85 7.54 -22.20 -5.71
CA ALA A 85 8.43 -22.77 -6.74
C ALA A 85 9.29 -21.70 -7.45
N GLU A 86 8.82 -20.46 -7.49
CA GLU A 86 9.55 -19.30 -8.06
C GLU A 86 10.34 -18.51 -6.99
N GLY A 87 10.37 -18.96 -5.74
CA GLY A 87 11.04 -18.25 -4.65
C GLY A 87 10.45 -16.87 -4.33
N LEU A 88 9.18 -16.62 -4.71
CA LEU A 88 8.53 -15.33 -4.51
C LEU A 88 8.09 -15.17 -3.06
N VAL A 89 8.85 -14.37 -2.31
CA VAL A 89 8.60 -14.08 -0.89
C VAL A 89 8.14 -12.63 -0.74
N THR A 90 7.12 -12.41 0.09
CA THR A 90 6.65 -11.05 0.40
C THR A 90 7.64 -10.34 1.31
N LYS A 91 7.86 -9.05 1.06
CA LYS A 91 8.61 -8.18 1.97
C LYS A 91 7.91 -8.12 3.33
N ARG A 92 8.69 -8.04 4.38
CA ARG A 92 8.20 -7.84 5.74
C ARG A 92 8.86 -6.59 6.32
N THR A 93 8.06 -5.71 6.90
CA THR A 93 8.59 -4.56 7.64
C THR A 93 9.26 -5.05 8.91
N PRO A 94 10.51 -4.66 9.20
CA PRO A 94 11.09 -4.85 10.52
C PRO A 94 10.25 -4.11 11.55
N ARG A 95 9.84 -4.79 12.63
CA ARG A 95 9.15 -4.15 13.76
C ARG A 95 10.14 -3.26 14.53
N ARG A 96 10.31 -2.03 14.10
CA ARG A 96 11.03 -1.00 14.87
C ARG A 96 10.08 0.16 15.10
N PHE A 97 9.55 0.27 16.30
CA PHE A 97 8.81 1.45 16.74
C PHE A 97 9.82 2.49 17.22
N ARG A 98 9.87 3.66 16.58
CA ARG A 98 10.48 4.87 17.15
C ARG A 98 9.34 5.84 17.41
N VAL A 99 9.24 6.29 18.64
CA VAL A 99 8.37 7.44 19.00
C VAL A 99 9.01 8.67 18.39
N THR A 100 8.28 9.35 17.50
CA THR A 100 8.78 10.48 16.73
C THR A 100 8.04 11.78 17.02
N THR A 101 6.95 11.73 17.77
CA THR A 101 6.11 12.87 18.09
C THR A 101 6.51 13.48 19.42
N ASP A 102 7.00 14.72 19.42
CA ASP A 102 7.10 15.51 20.62
C ASP A 102 5.75 16.19 20.91
N SER A 103 5.04 15.65 21.90
CA SER A 103 3.74 16.17 22.35
C SER A 103 3.85 17.15 23.52
N ARG A 104 5.08 17.58 23.87
CA ARG A 104 5.35 18.53 24.96
C ARG A 104 5.44 19.95 24.42
N HIS A 105 4.32 20.50 23.97
CA HIS A 105 4.20 21.88 23.50
C HIS A 105 2.95 22.55 24.07
N THR A 106 2.91 23.90 24.04
CA THR A 106 1.80 24.73 24.53
C THR A 106 0.77 25.10 23.47
N LYS A 107 0.88 24.52 22.26
CA LYS A 107 -0.02 24.79 21.13
C LYS A 107 -1.37 24.12 21.31
N VAL A 108 -2.35 24.49 20.49
CA VAL A 108 -3.71 23.95 20.50
C VAL A 108 -3.72 22.43 20.40
N ILE A 109 -4.49 21.79 21.27
CA ILE A 109 -4.74 20.35 21.25
C ILE A 109 -6.25 20.14 21.15
N HIS A 110 -6.71 19.53 20.07
CA HIS A 110 -8.10 19.17 19.89
C HIS A 110 -8.45 17.85 20.61
N GLU A 111 -9.72 17.73 21.00
CA GLU A 111 -10.26 16.45 21.46
C GLU A 111 -10.23 15.39 20.35
N ASN A 112 -10.12 14.12 20.72
CA ASN A 112 -10.21 13.02 19.77
C ASN A 112 -11.67 12.77 19.34
N VAL A 113 -12.11 13.50 18.35
CA VAL A 113 -13.47 13.39 17.80
C VAL A 113 -13.61 12.17 16.88
N LEU A 114 -12.54 11.78 16.20
CA LEU A 114 -12.56 10.61 15.32
C LEU A 114 -12.78 9.29 16.09
N ALA A 115 -12.29 9.23 17.35
CA ALA A 115 -12.51 8.12 18.28
C ALA A 115 -12.27 6.71 17.68
N ARG A 116 -11.35 6.58 16.72
CA ARG A 116 -11.04 5.36 15.95
C ARG A 116 -12.17 4.89 15.03
N ASP A 117 -13.17 5.70 14.76
CA ASP A 117 -14.15 5.42 13.72
C ASP A 117 -13.49 5.61 12.34
N PHE A 118 -12.69 4.62 11.94
CA PHE A 118 -12.03 4.61 10.62
C PHE A 118 -12.92 4.05 9.51
N ALA A 119 -14.09 3.52 9.85
CA ALA A 119 -15.07 3.00 8.90
C ALA A 119 -16.04 4.11 8.45
N VAL A 120 -15.48 5.26 8.09
CA VAL A 120 -16.24 6.49 7.81
C VAL A 120 -17.28 6.34 6.70
N GLY A 121 -17.12 5.32 5.82
CA GLY A 121 -18.07 4.93 4.77
C GLY A 121 -18.37 5.99 3.69
N THR A 122 -18.12 7.26 3.99
CA THR A 122 -18.44 8.42 3.12
C THR A 122 -17.16 9.17 2.78
N LEU A 123 -17.01 9.57 1.52
CA LEU A 123 -15.89 10.38 1.05
C LEU A 123 -15.92 11.78 1.69
N ASN A 124 -14.75 12.34 1.95
CA ASN A 124 -14.54 13.68 2.47
C ASN A 124 -15.27 13.98 3.79
N ARG A 125 -15.54 12.96 4.62
CA ARG A 125 -16.08 13.15 5.97
C ARG A 125 -15.00 13.29 7.03
N ALA A 126 -13.90 12.57 6.88
CA ALA A 126 -12.76 12.64 7.77
C ALA A 126 -11.47 12.44 6.99
N TRP A 127 -10.55 13.37 7.16
CA TRP A 127 -9.18 13.30 6.67
C TRP A 127 -8.24 13.04 7.84
N ALA A 128 -7.19 12.26 7.60
CA ALA A 128 -6.15 12.05 8.59
C ALA A 128 -4.79 12.44 8.02
N GLY A 129 -4.05 13.23 8.79
CA GLY A 129 -2.69 13.67 8.47
C GLY A 129 -1.64 13.07 9.40
N ASP A 130 -0.43 12.88 8.87
CA ASP A 130 0.74 12.49 9.65
C ASP A 130 2.02 12.82 8.89
N ILE A 131 3.14 12.84 9.61
CA ILE A 131 4.47 13.14 9.07
C ILE A 131 5.38 11.91 9.23
N THR A 132 6.15 11.63 8.19
CA THR A 132 7.24 10.68 8.28
C THR A 132 8.54 11.27 7.75
N TYR A 133 9.65 10.59 7.99
CA TYR A 133 10.97 10.98 7.50
C TYR A 133 11.60 9.86 6.70
N LEU A 134 12.35 10.26 5.67
CA LEU A 134 13.08 9.40 4.74
C LEU A 134 14.54 9.82 4.77
N TRP A 135 15.43 8.84 4.77
CA TRP A 135 16.87 9.12 4.73
C TRP A 135 17.38 9.09 3.30
N THR A 136 18.14 10.11 2.92
CA THR A 136 18.91 10.18 1.67
C THR A 136 20.37 10.45 1.98
N LYS A 137 21.26 10.33 1.00
CA LYS A 137 22.68 10.71 1.21
C LYS A 137 22.87 12.22 1.42
N GLU A 138 21.90 13.04 0.99
CA GLU A 138 21.88 14.49 1.24
C GLU A 138 21.30 14.86 2.63
N GLY A 139 20.86 13.88 3.40
CA GLY A 139 20.26 14.04 4.73
C GLY A 139 18.77 13.71 4.77
N TRP A 140 18.11 14.16 5.83
CA TRP A 140 16.70 13.90 6.05
C TRP A 140 15.80 14.61 5.05
N LEU A 141 14.74 13.91 4.65
CA LEU A 141 13.60 14.43 3.90
C LEU A 141 12.35 14.09 4.68
N TYR A 142 11.53 15.09 4.95
CA TYR A 142 10.26 14.93 5.66
C TYR A 142 9.12 14.91 4.65
N LEU A 143 8.15 14.03 4.90
CA LEU A 143 6.95 13.86 4.10
C LEU A 143 5.74 14.02 5.01
N ALA A 144 4.89 15.00 4.74
CA ALA A 144 3.53 15.05 5.28
C ALA A 144 2.55 14.48 4.26
N VAL A 145 1.54 13.77 4.73
CA VAL A 145 0.43 13.28 3.90
C VAL A 145 -0.90 13.65 4.53
N VAL A 146 -1.91 13.81 3.68
CA VAL A 146 -3.33 13.91 4.05
C VAL A 146 -4.07 12.79 3.32
N MET A 147 -4.81 11.99 4.04
CA MET A 147 -5.54 10.83 3.53
C MET A 147 -7.02 10.97 3.83
N ASP A 148 -7.87 10.75 2.84
CA ASP A 148 -9.31 10.54 3.05
C ASP A 148 -9.54 9.16 3.69
N LEU A 149 -10.12 9.14 4.88
CA LEU A 149 -10.37 7.90 5.60
C LEU A 149 -11.48 7.05 4.99
N GLY A 150 -12.39 7.65 4.22
CA GLY A 150 -13.45 6.92 3.50
C GLY A 150 -12.89 6.07 2.37
N SER A 151 -12.04 6.65 1.53
CA SER A 151 -11.46 5.97 0.37
C SER A 151 -10.05 5.42 0.57
N ARG A 152 -9.39 5.76 1.68
CA ARG A 152 -7.95 5.49 1.89
C ARG A 152 -7.04 6.17 0.89
N ARG A 153 -7.54 7.08 0.08
CA ARG A 153 -6.76 7.83 -0.91
C ARG A 153 -5.89 8.88 -0.24
N VAL A 154 -4.63 8.94 -0.61
CA VAL A 154 -3.77 10.07 -0.30
C VAL A 154 -4.19 11.21 -1.23
N ILE A 155 -4.70 12.29 -0.65
CA ILE A 155 -5.30 13.44 -1.35
C ILE A 155 -4.43 14.69 -1.29
N GLY A 156 -3.43 14.68 -0.41
CA GLY A 156 -2.44 15.75 -0.30
C GLY A 156 -1.13 15.20 0.25
N TRP A 157 -0.03 15.76 -0.23
CA TRP A 157 1.31 15.42 0.24
C TRP A 157 2.26 16.60 0.02
N SER A 158 3.31 16.65 0.82
CA SER A 158 4.33 17.69 0.73
C SER A 158 5.66 17.17 1.25
N PHE A 159 6.75 17.71 0.72
CA PHE A 159 8.11 17.38 1.13
C PHE A 159 8.87 18.63 1.58
N ARG A 160 9.69 18.50 2.64
CA ARG A 160 10.60 19.54 3.12
C ARG A 160 11.87 18.90 3.69
N GLU A 161 12.92 19.71 3.78
CA GLU A 161 14.17 19.31 4.43
C GLU A 161 14.13 19.48 5.94
N THR A 162 13.13 20.18 6.45
CA THR A 162 12.92 20.48 7.86
C THR A 162 11.48 20.20 8.30
N LEU A 163 11.26 20.01 9.59
CA LEU A 163 9.95 19.84 10.20
C LEU A 163 9.25 21.20 10.45
N ALA A 164 9.19 22.04 9.43
CA ALA A 164 8.51 23.30 9.50
C ALA A 164 6.98 23.14 9.35
N THR A 165 6.21 24.14 9.78
CA THR A 165 4.73 24.15 9.68
C THR A 165 4.27 24.07 8.23
N GLU A 166 5.00 24.69 7.31
CA GLU A 166 4.74 24.70 5.87
C GLU A 166 4.72 23.29 5.26
N LEU A 167 5.32 22.33 5.91
CA LEU A 167 5.24 20.92 5.51
C LEU A 167 3.79 20.40 5.60
N VAL A 168 3.09 20.77 6.67
CA VAL A 168 1.70 20.34 6.89
C VAL A 168 0.73 21.19 6.10
N THR A 169 0.89 22.52 6.12
CA THR A 169 -0.02 23.43 5.40
C THR A 169 0.01 23.19 3.90
N SER A 170 1.19 22.94 3.29
CA SER A 170 1.27 22.60 1.86
C SER A 170 0.57 21.28 1.52
N ALA A 171 0.61 20.27 2.38
CA ALA A 171 -0.11 19.02 2.17
C ALA A 171 -1.63 19.22 2.30
N LEU A 172 -2.08 20.05 3.26
CA LEU A 172 -3.47 20.41 3.41
C LEU A 172 -3.97 21.29 2.25
N ASP A 173 -3.18 22.25 1.78
CA ASP A 173 -3.51 23.09 0.61
C ASP A 173 -3.73 22.24 -0.63
N MET A 174 -2.89 21.24 -0.87
CA MET A 174 -3.09 20.28 -1.96
C MET A 174 -4.40 19.51 -1.78
N ALA A 175 -4.71 19.06 -0.56
CA ALA A 175 -5.94 18.31 -0.28
C ALA A 175 -7.18 19.17 -0.53
N VAL A 176 -7.24 20.39 -0.02
CA VAL A 176 -8.40 21.31 -0.21
C VAL A 176 -8.51 21.80 -1.66
N GLY A 177 -7.39 21.90 -2.38
CA GLY A 177 -7.38 22.27 -3.81
C GLY A 177 -7.92 21.16 -4.73
N THR A 178 -7.90 19.91 -4.29
CA THR A 178 -8.34 18.74 -5.07
C THR A 178 -9.69 18.17 -4.62
N ARG A 179 -10.25 18.66 -3.51
CA ARG A 179 -11.46 18.12 -2.86
C ARG A 179 -12.47 19.19 -2.52
N THR A 180 -13.73 18.84 -2.58
CA THR A 180 -14.79 19.66 -1.99
C THR A 180 -14.77 19.44 -0.48
N VAL A 181 -14.52 20.54 0.27
CA VAL A 181 -14.53 20.53 1.72
C VAL A 181 -15.91 20.98 2.21
N SER A 182 -16.62 20.08 2.88
CA SER A 182 -17.88 20.42 3.52
C SER A 182 -17.65 20.88 4.96
N PRO A 183 -18.43 21.84 5.47
CA PRO A 183 -18.37 22.23 6.88
C PRO A 183 -18.52 21.03 7.81
N GLY A 184 -17.67 20.97 8.85
CA GLY A 184 -17.66 19.86 9.80
C GLY A 184 -16.81 18.65 9.40
N LEU A 185 -16.11 18.69 8.23
CA LEU A 185 -15.11 17.67 7.89
C LEU A 185 -14.10 17.53 9.03
N ILE A 186 -13.89 16.31 9.49
CA ILE A 186 -12.93 16.01 10.57
C ILE A 186 -11.51 16.03 10.00
N CYS A 187 -10.66 16.93 10.50
CA CYS A 187 -9.23 16.96 10.22
C CYS A 187 -8.48 16.33 11.40
N HIS A 188 -8.10 15.08 11.27
CA HIS A 188 -7.45 14.31 12.34
C HIS A 188 -5.94 14.24 12.15
N SER A 189 -5.19 14.30 13.27
CA SER A 189 -3.72 14.15 13.28
C SER A 189 -3.22 13.57 14.60
N ASP A 190 -1.92 13.34 14.67
CA ASP A 190 -1.25 13.18 15.96
C ASP A 190 -1.15 14.53 16.69
N ARG A 191 -0.53 14.54 17.90
CA ARG A 191 -0.28 15.76 18.68
C ARG A 191 1.05 16.42 18.35
N GLY A 192 1.51 16.33 17.11
CA GLY A 192 2.72 17.04 16.69
C GLY A 192 2.54 18.56 16.72
N SER A 193 3.59 19.28 17.10
CA SER A 193 3.56 20.75 17.20
C SER A 193 3.20 21.44 15.89
N GLN A 194 3.45 20.81 14.75
CA GLN A 194 3.11 21.31 13.43
C GLN A 194 1.59 21.41 13.23
N TYR A 195 0.85 20.39 13.70
CA TYR A 195 -0.61 20.36 13.60
C TYR A 195 -1.32 21.32 14.57
N GLY A 196 -0.67 21.65 15.68
CA GLY A 196 -1.16 22.66 16.63
C GLY A 196 -0.75 24.10 16.28
N SER A 197 -0.10 24.35 15.13
CA SER A 197 0.38 25.68 14.74
C SER A 197 -0.78 26.60 14.33
N ASP A 198 -0.57 27.90 14.47
CA ASP A 198 -1.58 28.93 14.15
C ASP A 198 -2.01 28.85 12.68
N ASP A 199 -1.07 28.57 11.77
CA ASP A 199 -1.38 28.46 10.33
C ASP A 199 -2.31 27.27 10.05
N VAL A 200 -2.08 26.10 10.68
CA VAL A 200 -2.96 24.94 10.52
C VAL A 200 -4.33 25.24 11.16
N GLN A 201 -4.36 25.90 12.33
CA GLN A 201 -5.60 26.28 12.97
C GLN A 201 -6.40 27.29 12.13
N ALA A 202 -5.72 28.25 11.49
CA ALA A 202 -6.34 29.19 10.56
C ALA A 202 -6.96 28.47 9.34
N MET A 203 -6.28 27.43 8.80
CA MET A 203 -6.84 26.61 7.73
C MET A 203 -8.08 25.82 8.18
N ILE A 204 -8.03 25.17 9.35
CA ILE A 204 -9.16 24.44 9.94
C ILE A 204 -10.36 25.38 10.08
N ALA A 205 -10.15 26.58 10.60
CA ALA A 205 -11.20 27.60 10.76
C ALA A 205 -11.72 28.10 9.40
N ARG A 206 -10.83 28.46 8.46
CA ARG A 206 -11.16 28.93 7.11
C ARG A 206 -12.07 27.99 6.34
N TYR A 207 -11.80 26.70 6.42
CA TYR A 207 -12.57 25.68 5.73
C TYR A 207 -13.68 25.06 6.59
N GLN A 208 -13.96 25.64 7.77
CA GLN A 208 -14.98 25.21 8.73
C GLN A 208 -14.82 23.68 9.07
N MET A 209 -13.58 23.21 9.12
CA MET A 209 -13.27 21.85 9.51
C MET A 209 -13.39 21.67 11.02
N ARG A 210 -13.53 20.45 11.48
CA ARG A 210 -13.47 20.09 12.88
C ARG A 210 -12.12 19.45 13.19
N GLY A 211 -11.26 20.13 13.93
CA GLY A 211 -9.98 19.58 14.38
C GLY A 211 -10.16 18.37 15.30
N SER A 212 -9.30 17.36 15.14
CA SER A 212 -9.28 16.16 15.98
C SER A 212 -7.84 15.70 16.15
N MET A 213 -7.43 15.31 17.37
CA MET A 213 -6.08 14.82 17.63
C MET A 213 -6.09 13.52 18.40
N SER A 214 -5.11 12.67 18.12
CA SER A 214 -4.86 11.41 18.84
C SER A 214 -4.69 11.67 20.33
N ARG A 215 -5.09 10.71 21.18
CA ARG A 215 -4.83 10.78 22.62
C ARG A 215 -3.33 10.66 22.89
N LYS A 216 -2.84 11.28 23.97
CA LYS A 216 -1.42 11.23 24.34
C LYS A 216 -0.93 9.78 24.48
N GLY A 217 0.13 9.45 23.78
CA GLY A 217 0.76 8.11 23.82
C GLY A 217 -0.05 6.99 23.20
N ASN A 218 -1.10 7.31 22.42
CA ASN A 218 -1.97 6.32 21.81
C ASN A 218 -1.81 6.30 20.29
N CYS A 219 -0.89 5.47 19.79
CA CYS A 219 -0.63 5.29 18.37
C CYS A 219 -1.82 4.70 17.58
N TRP A 220 -2.73 3.99 18.24
CA TRP A 220 -3.91 3.40 17.59
C TRP A 220 -4.90 4.44 17.06
N ASP A 221 -4.84 5.67 17.54
CA ASP A 221 -5.76 6.72 17.15
C ASP A 221 -5.46 7.26 15.73
N ASN A 222 -4.24 7.03 15.18
CA ASN A 222 -3.86 7.37 13.80
C ASN A 222 -3.39 6.14 12.98
N ALA A 223 -3.85 4.95 13.37
CA ALA A 223 -3.36 3.67 12.85
C ALA A 223 -3.45 3.53 11.31
N VAL A 224 -4.37 4.22 10.66
CA VAL A 224 -4.55 4.14 9.19
C VAL A 224 -3.38 4.79 8.46
N VAL A 225 -2.98 5.99 8.86
CA VAL A 225 -1.84 6.69 8.24
C VAL A 225 -0.52 6.06 8.66
N GLU A 226 -0.40 5.57 9.90
CA GLU A 226 0.76 4.78 10.35
C GLU A 226 0.93 3.51 9.51
N SER A 227 -0.17 2.82 9.19
CA SER A 227 -0.16 1.64 8.30
C SER A 227 0.29 2.01 6.89
N PHE A 228 -0.15 3.16 6.36
CA PHE A 228 0.31 3.68 5.08
C PHE A 228 1.82 3.91 5.08
N PHE A 229 2.37 4.59 6.08
CA PHE A 229 3.81 4.82 6.18
C PHE A 229 4.61 3.53 6.37
N SER A 230 4.07 2.57 7.10
CA SER A 230 4.68 1.25 7.23
C SER A 230 4.81 0.55 5.87
N MET A 231 3.78 0.64 5.02
CA MET A 231 3.81 0.10 3.67
C MET A 231 4.80 0.85 2.77
N LEU A 232 4.74 2.18 2.74
CA LEU A 232 5.68 3.01 1.99
C LEU A 232 7.12 2.64 2.32
N LYS A 233 7.46 2.55 3.61
CA LYS A 233 8.80 2.18 4.06
C LYS A 233 9.17 0.74 3.68
N THR A 234 8.24 -0.18 3.73
CA THR A 234 8.49 -1.57 3.32
C THR A 234 8.72 -1.68 1.81
N ASP A 235 7.90 -1.01 1.03
CA ASP A 235 7.91 -1.13 -0.42
C ASP A 235 9.10 -0.40 -1.04
N LEU A 236 9.44 0.79 -0.53
CA LEU A 236 10.48 1.64 -1.10
C LEU A 236 11.77 1.69 -0.27
N VAL A 237 11.69 2.00 1.03
CA VAL A 237 12.89 2.31 1.82
C VAL A 237 13.74 1.08 2.10
N ALA A 238 13.14 -0.11 2.18
CA ALA A 238 13.87 -1.33 2.47
C ALA A 238 14.92 -1.70 1.39
N ASP A 239 14.67 -1.33 0.13
CA ASP A 239 15.52 -1.67 -1.02
C ASP A 239 16.32 -0.47 -1.57
N TRP A 240 15.92 0.77 -1.23
CA TRP A 240 16.45 1.97 -1.86
C TRP A 240 17.26 2.83 -0.88
N ARG A 241 18.48 3.15 -1.30
CA ARG A 241 19.30 4.18 -0.67
C ARG A 241 19.42 5.34 -1.65
N TRP A 242 18.48 6.25 -1.62
CA TRP A 242 18.46 7.40 -2.51
C TRP A 242 19.73 8.24 -2.33
N LYS A 243 20.32 8.64 -3.44
CA LYS A 243 21.50 9.52 -3.45
C LYS A 243 21.06 10.95 -3.12
N THR A 244 19.94 11.38 -3.73
CA THR A 244 19.43 12.74 -3.59
C THR A 244 18.00 12.75 -3.04
N ARG A 245 17.60 13.89 -2.49
CA ARG A 245 16.21 14.14 -2.09
C ARG A 245 15.27 14.12 -3.28
N ALA A 246 15.72 14.64 -4.44
CA ALA A 246 14.94 14.62 -5.67
C ALA A 246 14.60 13.19 -6.14
N GLU A 247 15.56 12.25 -6.08
CA GLU A 247 15.30 10.83 -6.36
C GLU A 247 14.24 10.25 -5.40
N ALA A 248 14.35 10.57 -4.10
CA ALA A 248 13.40 10.11 -3.10
C ALA A 248 11.99 10.66 -3.35
N ILE A 249 11.87 11.96 -3.65
CA ILE A 249 10.60 12.62 -3.98
C ILE A 249 9.95 11.94 -5.18
N SER A 250 10.68 11.80 -6.29
CA SER A 250 10.16 11.17 -7.50
C SER A 250 9.65 9.75 -7.25
N ALA A 251 10.43 8.93 -6.54
CA ALA A 251 10.04 7.56 -6.23
C ALA A 251 8.81 7.48 -5.33
N VAL A 252 8.69 8.36 -4.33
CA VAL A 252 7.56 8.38 -3.41
C VAL A 252 6.30 8.90 -4.10
N VAL A 253 6.41 9.93 -4.93
CA VAL A 253 5.27 10.46 -5.71
C VAL A 253 4.75 9.41 -6.68
N GLU A 254 5.64 8.75 -7.42
CA GLU A 254 5.26 7.64 -8.31
C GLU A 254 4.58 6.50 -7.54
N TRP A 255 5.09 6.17 -6.36
CA TRP A 255 4.49 5.14 -5.52
C TRP A 255 3.11 5.55 -5.00
N ILE A 256 2.92 6.81 -4.55
CA ILE A 256 1.64 7.32 -4.07
C ILE A 256 0.63 7.37 -5.21
N GLU A 257 0.95 8.10 -6.28
CA GLU A 257 -0.02 8.39 -7.34
C GLU A 257 -0.18 7.23 -8.35
N GLY A 258 0.91 6.57 -8.70
CA GLY A 258 0.90 5.49 -9.68
C GLY A 258 0.45 4.15 -9.09
N TRP A 259 0.95 3.81 -7.90
CA TRP A 259 0.69 2.51 -7.30
C TRP A 259 -0.36 2.55 -6.19
N TYR A 260 -0.13 3.30 -5.11
CA TYR A 260 -0.99 3.25 -3.92
C TYR A 260 -2.41 3.70 -4.22
N ASN A 261 -2.59 4.87 -4.82
CA ASN A 261 -3.91 5.42 -5.11
C ASN A 261 -4.65 4.66 -6.22
N ARG A 262 -3.96 4.20 -7.26
CA ARG A 262 -4.59 3.67 -8.48
C ARG A 262 -4.65 2.15 -8.58
N GLU A 263 -3.70 1.45 -7.98
CA GLU A 263 -3.51 0.01 -8.24
C GLU A 263 -3.61 -0.85 -7.00
N ARG A 264 -3.24 -0.30 -5.84
CA ARG A 264 -3.18 -1.07 -4.62
C ARG A 264 -4.57 -1.45 -4.14
N MET A 265 -4.82 -2.75 -4.01
CA MET A 265 -6.08 -3.27 -3.48
C MET A 265 -6.12 -3.16 -1.96
N HIS A 266 -7.24 -2.69 -1.43
CA HIS A 266 -7.51 -2.56 0.01
C HIS A 266 -8.65 -3.48 0.43
N SER A 267 -8.41 -4.34 1.43
CA SER A 267 -9.45 -5.26 1.93
C SER A 267 -10.63 -4.55 2.57
N THR A 268 -10.43 -3.32 3.07
CA THR A 268 -11.50 -2.47 3.62
C THR A 268 -12.32 -1.76 2.56
N LEU A 269 -11.92 -1.85 1.30
CA LEU A 269 -12.58 -1.29 0.13
C LEU A 269 -12.98 -2.42 -0.85
N ASP A 270 -13.33 -3.58 -0.35
CA ASP A 270 -13.69 -4.77 -1.14
C ASP A 270 -12.65 -5.13 -2.21
N ASP A 271 -11.36 -5.06 -1.85
CA ASP A 271 -10.22 -5.29 -2.73
C ASP A 271 -10.18 -4.34 -3.95
N LEU A 272 -10.80 -3.15 -3.86
CA LEU A 272 -10.63 -2.04 -4.82
C LEU A 272 -9.41 -1.20 -4.44
N SER A 273 -8.86 -0.48 -5.42
CA SER A 273 -7.94 0.63 -5.14
C SER A 273 -8.72 1.86 -4.67
N PRO A 274 -8.06 2.83 -3.99
CA PRO A 274 -8.70 4.08 -3.59
C PRO A 274 -9.46 4.79 -4.72
N VAL A 275 -8.83 4.93 -5.89
CA VAL A 275 -9.44 5.58 -7.06
C VAL A 275 -10.63 4.78 -7.61
N GLU A 276 -10.52 3.45 -7.68
CA GLU A 276 -11.63 2.60 -8.13
C GLU A 276 -12.83 2.67 -7.18
N PHE A 277 -12.55 2.72 -5.87
CA PHE A 277 -13.59 2.85 -4.85
C PHE A 277 -14.30 4.20 -4.96
N GLU A 278 -13.57 5.31 -5.12
CA GLU A 278 -14.17 6.63 -5.30
C GLU A 278 -15.05 6.69 -6.56
N ALA A 279 -14.57 6.13 -7.69
CA ALA A 279 -15.34 6.08 -8.92
C ALA A 279 -16.65 5.27 -8.75
N LEU A 280 -16.60 4.16 -8.01
CA LEU A 280 -17.80 3.36 -7.71
C LEU A 280 -18.81 4.15 -6.88
N VAL A 281 -18.38 4.75 -5.76
CA VAL A 281 -19.25 5.52 -4.86
C VAL A 281 -19.88 6.72 -5.59
N THR A 282 -19.12 7.41 -6.44
CA THR A 282 -19.63 8.53 -7.23
C THR A 282 -20.70 8.08 -8.22
N SER A 283 -20.46 6.98 -8.95
CA SER A 283 -21.43 6.45 -9.92
C SER A 283 -22.73 5.95 -9.28
N GLU A 284 -22.63 5.36 -8.07
CA GLU A 284 -23.80 4.94 -7.28
C GLU A 284 -24.64 6.15 -6.83
N ALA A 285 -23.98 7.21 -6.37
CA ALA A 285 -24.66 8.44 -5.95
C ALA A 285 -25.38 9.11 -7.14
N GLU A 286 -24.73 9.20 -8.30
CA GLU A 286 -25.35 9.72 -9.53
C GLU A 286 -26.55 8.90 -9.98
N SER A 287 -26.46 7.57 -9.90
CA SER A 287 -27.55 6.65 -10.26
C SER A 287 -28.75 6.79 -9.34
N GLN A 288 -28.53 7.02 -8.03
CA GLN A 288 -29.60 7.23 -7.07
C GLN A 288 -30.34 8.56 -7.32
N ILE A 289 -29.61 9.62 -7.63
CA ILE A 289 -30.21 10.91 -7.97
C ILE A 289 -31.08 10.82 -9.23
N ALA A 290 -30.60 10.12 -10.26
CA ALA A 290 -31.34 9.92 -11.52
C ALA A 290 -32.64 9.08 -11.33
N GLN A 291 -32.71 8.21 -10.33
CA GLN A 291 -33.91 7.41 -10.02
C GLN A 291 -34.95 8.16 -9.18
N THR A 292 -34.57 9.30 -8.59
CA THR A 292 -35.45 10.08 -7.69
C THR A 292 -36.08 11.29 -8.40
N GLN A 293 -35.67 11.57 -9.65
CA GLN A 293 -36.27 12.56 -10.55
C GLN A 293 -37.25 11.89 -11.53
#